data_517308ffe827117f3a06a3f281d07bcb
#
_entry.id   517308ffe827117f3a06a3f281d07bcb
#
_cell.length_a   1.000
_cell.length_b   1.000
_cell.length_c   1.000
_cell.angle_alpha   90.00
_cell.angle_beta   90.00
_cell.angle_gamma   90.00
#
_symmetry.space_group_name_H-M   'P 1'
#
loop_
_entity.id
_entity.type
_entity.pdbx_description
1 polymer ?
#
loop_
_entity_poly.entity_id
_entity_poly.type
_entity_poly.pdbx_seq_one_letter_code
_entity_poly.pdbx_strand_id
1 'polypeptide(L)'
;MPDHPASALDTSLAPGDTSRTSILSPPFRSTTLGMVSLVALVAFEAMAIAAAMPTVARALDGLPMYALAFGVTLATSVVGMVVGGQWSDRRGPAAPLWSGLACFVAGLLLAGFAVNMPMLLAGRLLQGLGAGAISVTLFVLAGRCYPQAMRPRLFAAFSAAWVVPSLLGPALSGWMVDTIGWRWVFLAVPLAALPAAWMLQPALRGLRGQADAEATSAHRWRALWACGAATGLCLLYVGGQTRGIAALLLLVPGAALAFACIWRLLPRGTLRAAPGLPSVIALRGAVCAAFFGTEAFLPLLLSRERGLSPLWAGIALSVGALGWSAGSQYQGHARNGWSRHRFLRVGTSAVFSGLLLTCAATWPSVPVWLAILGWTIAGLGMGLISASLSMLALSMSAPGEEGANGS
;
A
#
# COMPACT_ATOMS: atom_id res chain seq x y z
N MET A 1 22.71 40.79 17.48
CA MET A 1 22.18 39.51 17.94
C MET A 1 20.79 39.78 18.51
N PRO A 2 19.73 39.32 17.86
CA PRO A 2 18.44 39.18 18.53
C PRO A 2 18.04 37.70 18.52
N ASP A 3 17.48 37.29 19.65
CA ASP A 3 17.09 35.96 20.06
C ASP A 3 16.15 35.26 19.09
N HIS A 4 16.45 34.00 18.78
CA HIS A 4 15.64 33.12 17.97
C HIS A 4 14.46 32.56 18.80
N PRO A 5 13.20 32.64 18.33
CA PRO A 5 12.05 32.06 19.03
C PRO A 5 11.85 30.56 18.67
N ALA A 6 12.92 29.77 18.58
CA ALA A 6 12.85 28.32 18.33
C ALA A 6 12.72 27.47 19.60
N SER A 7 12.49 28.09 20.79
CA SER A 7 12.62 27.37 22.06
C SER A 7 11.31 27.07 22.78
N ALA A 8 10.14 27.40 22.23
CA ALA A 8 8.89 27.29 23.01
C ALA A 8 8.30 25.87 23.15
N LEU A 9 8.79 24.89 22.39
CA LEU A 9 8.38 23.46 22.49
C LEU A 9 9.45 22.55 23.12
N ASP A 10 10.68 23.05 23.26
CA ASP A 10 11.82 22.22 23.72
C ASP A 10 12.15 22.34 25.22
N THR A 11 11.50 23.24 25.92
CA THR A 11 11.86 23.60 27.33
C THR A 11 11.03 22.93 28.43
N SER A 12 10.10 21.99 28.10
CA SER A 12 9.26 21.36 29.13
C SER A 12 9.55 19.91 29.48
N LEU A 13 10.49 19.26 28.78
CA LEU A 13 10.82 17.84 29.04
C LEU A 13 12.32 17.72 29.36
N ALA A 14 12.64 17.46 30.64
CA ALA A 14 13.99 17.11 31.07
C ALA A 14 14.49 15.85 30.30
N PRO A 15 15.81 15.72 29.99
CA PRO A 15 16.36 14.63 29.18
C PRO A 15 16.11 13.18 29.68
N GLY A 16 15.52 13.03 30.87
CA GLY A 16 15.24 11.72 31.51
C GLY A 16 13.82 11.18 31.31
N ASP A 17 12.86 11.99 30.83
CA ASP A 17 11.43 11.63 30.89
C ASP A 17 10.79 11.20 29.54
N THR A 18 11.53 11.30 28.45
CA THR A 18 11.03 10.91 27.09
C THR A 18 10.81 9.41 26.93
N SER A 19 11.46 8.56 27.74
CA SER A 19 11.27 7.09 27.69
C SER A 19 9.92 6.65 28.26
N ARG A 20 9.27 7.47 29.10
CA ARG A 20 7.97 7.21 29.74
C ARG A 20 6.79 7.89 29.05
N THR A 21 7.03 8.87 28.17
CA THR A 21 5.95 9.59 27.47
C THR A 21 5.29 8.68 26.42
N SER A 22 3.97 8.55 26.53
CA SER A 22 3.17 7.77 25.56
C SER A 22 2.94 8.60 24.28
N ILE A 23 2.88 7.94 23.11
CA ILE A 23 2.42 8.58 21.86
C ILE A 23 0.98 9.12 21.96
N LEU A 24 0.23 8.69 22.98
CA LEU A 24 -1.12 9.17 23.30
C LEU A 24 -1.15 10.22 24.42
N SER A 25 0.00 10.75 24.85
CA SER A 25 0.05 11.89 25.78
C SER A 25 -0.57 13.15 25.16
N PRO A 26 -1.09 14.11 25.95
CA PRO A 26 -1.86 15.25 25.46
C PRO A 26 -1.24 16.01 24.28
N PRO A 27 0.08 16.32 24.24
CA PRO A 27 0.65 17.05 23.11
C PRO A 27 0.67 16.25 21.79
N PHE A 28 0.70 14.91 21.85
CA PHE A 28 0.79 14.05 20.65
C PHE A 28 -0.52 13.35 20.29
N ARG A 29 -1.49 13.31 21.21
CA ARG A 29 -2.70 12.49 21.08
C ARG A 29 -3.48 12.76 19.78
N SER A 30 -3.80 14.02 19.51
CA SER A 30 -4.55 14.42 18.31
C SER A 30 -3.80 14.01 17.04
N THR A 31 -2.51 14.33 16.98
CA THR A 31 -1.65 14.01 15.83
C THR A 31 -1.52 12.50 15.64
N THR A 32 -1.26 11.73 16.72
CA THR A 32 -1.18 10.27 16.64
C THR A 32 -2.48 9.66 16.15
N LEU A 33 -3.62 10.03 16.73
CA LEU A 33 -4.93 9.51 16.34
C LEU A 33 -5.25 9.86 14.89
N GLY A 34 -5.00 11.10 14.44
CA GLY A 34 -5.21 11.51 13.06
C GLY A 34 -4.34 10.72 12.08
N MET A 35 -3.05 10.53 12.37
CA MET A 35 -2.13 9.76 11.51
C MET A 35 -2.55 8.29 11.44
N VAL A 36 -2.78 7.64 12.59
CA VAL A 36 -3.17 6.23 12.67
C VAL A 36 -4.51 6.00 11.96
N SER A 37 -5.47 6.91 12.14
CA SER A 37 -6.78 6.82 11.46
C SER A 37 -6.65 6.95 9.94
N LEU A 38 -5.83 7.88 9.42
CA LEU A 38 -5.60 7.99 7.98
C LEU A 38 -4.91 6.76 7.41
N VAL A 39 -3.90 6.20 8.11
CA VAL A 39 -3.27 4.94 7.71
C VAL A 39 -4.30 3.81 7.66
N ALA A 40 -5.14 3.69 8.71
CA ALA A 40 -6.17 2.66 8.78
C ALA A 40 -7.23 2.81 7.67
N LEU A 41 -7.60 4.04 7.30
CA LEU A 41 -8.57 4.30 6.23
C LEU A 41 -8.01 3.99 4.84
N VAL A 42 -6.75 4.34 4.58
CA VAL A 42 -6.06 3.95 3.33
C VAL A 42 -5.93 2.43 3.25
N ALA A 43 -5.58 1.77 4.36
CA ALA A 43 -5.51 0.31 4.44
C ALA A 43 -6.89 -0.35 4.25
N PHE A 44 -7.94 0.20 4.88
CA PHE A 44 -9.31 -0.28 4.71
C PHE A 44 -9.76 -0.20 3.25
N GLU A 45 -9.54 0.95 2.61
CA GLU A 45 -9.89 1.14 1.21
C GLU A 45 -9.19 0.11 0.33
N ALA A 46 -7.88 -0.07 0.49
CA ALA A 46 -7.10 -1.01 -0.29
C ALA A 46 -7.63 -2.46 -0.17
N MET A 47 -8.00 -2.88 1.04
CA MET A 47 -8.50 -4.24 1.31
C MET A 47 -9.98 -4.41 0.95
N ALA A 48 -10.81 -3.42 1.23
CA ALA A 48 -12.25 -3.47 1.00
C ALA A 48 -12.61 -3.57 -0.49
N ILE A 49 -11.86 -2.87 -1.34
CA ILE A 49 -12.12 -2.86 -2.79
C ILE A 49 -11.93 -4.24 -3.42
N ALA A 50 -10.98 -5.04 -2.95
CA ALA A 50 -10.76 -6.38 -3.51
C ALA A 50 -12.04 -7.24 -3.43
N ALA A 51 -12.79 -7.16 -2.32
CA ALA A 51 -14.04 -7.89 -2.15
C ALA A 51 -15.22 -7.31 -2.98
N ALA A 52 -15.27 -5.98 -3.17
CA ALA A 52 -16.33 -5.31 -3.90
C ALA A 52 -16.19 -5.40 -5.43
N MET A 53 -14.96 -5.45 -5.94
CA MET A 53 -14.65 -5.31 -7.37
C MET A 53 -15.37 -6.29 -8.30
N PRO A 54 -15.61 -7.58 -7.97
CA PRO A 54 -16.37 -8.47 -8.84
C PRO A 54 -17.80 -7.95 -9.12
N THR A 55 -18.46 -7.39 -8.09
CA THR A 55 -19.81 -6.81 -8.22
C THR A 55 -19.76 -5.48 -8.98
N VAL A 56 -18.77 -4.63 -8.69
CA VAL A 56 -18.55 -3.38 -9.40
C VAL A 56 -18.31 -3.61 -10.89
N ALA A 57 -17.43 -4.53 -11.24
CA ALA A 57 -17.10 -4.84 -12.63
C ALA A 57 -18.29 -5.42 -13.40
N ARG A 58 -19.17 -6.20 -12.74
CA ARG A 58 -20.43 -6.65 -13.34
C ARG A 58 -21.41 -5.51 -13.52
N ALA A 59 -21.57 -4.64 -12.50
CA ALA A 59 -22.51 -3.53 -12.55
C ALA A 59 -22.17 -2.44 -13.57
N LEU A 60 -20.89 -2.33 -13.95
CA LEU A 60 -20.38 -1.35 -14.90
C LEU A 60 -19.96 -1.97 -16.24
N ASP A 61 -20.31 -3.24 -16.51
CA ASP A 61 -19.91 -4.01 -17.70
C ASP A 61 -18.41 -3.95 -17.99
N GLY A 62 -17.59 -3.89 -16.91
CA GLY A 62 -16.18 -3.57 -16.94
C GLY A 62 -15.24 -4.74 -16.67
N LEU A 63 -15.67 -6.01 -16.79
CA LEU A 63 -14.82 -7.18 -16.56
C LEU A 63 -13.49 -7.17 -17.34
N PRO A 64 -13.44 -6.74 -18.61
CA PRO A 64 -12.17 -6.63 -19.33
C PRO A 64 -11.20 -5.65 -18.66
N MET A 65 -11.68 -4.65 -17.94
CA MET A 65 -10.88 -3.64 -17.24
C MET A 65 -10.63 -3.94 -15.76
N TYR A 66 -11.00 -5.15 -15.30
CA TYR A 66 -10.91 -5.54 -13.89
C TYR A 66 -9.49 -5.40 -13.30
N ALA A 67 -8.51 -5.99 -13.97
CA ALA A 67 -7.11 -5.93 -13.52
C ALA A 67 -6.55 -4.49 -13.51
N LEU A 68 -6.97 -3.64 -14.46
CA LEU A 68 -6.54 -2.26 -14.54
C LEU A 68 -7.00 -1.44 -13.31
N ALA A 69 -8.17 -1.75 -12.75
CA ALA A 69 -8.67 -1.06 -11.57
C ALA A 69 -7.74 -1.21 -10.35
N PHE A 70 -7.03 -2.33 -10.23
CA PHE A 70 -5.98 -2.51 -9.21
C PHE A 70 -4.65 -1.90 -9.66
N GLY A 71 -4.24 -2.21 -10.88
CA GLY A 71 -2.93 -1.81 -11.41
C GLY A 71 -2.76 -0.29 -11.50
N VAL A 72 -3.78 0.46 -11.94
CA VAL A 72 -3.71 1.92 -12.06
C VAL A 72 -3.54 2.58 -10.70
N THR A 73 -4.21 2.09 -9.67
CA THR A 73 -4.10 2.66 -8.31
C THR A 73 -2.71 2.42 -7.73
N LEU A 74 -2.18 1.20 -7.87
CA LEU A 74 -0.82 0.88 -7.41
C LEU A 74 0.23 1.73 -8.17
N ALA A 75 0.13 1.82 -9.49
CA ALA A 75 1.06 2.60 -10.30
C ALA A 75 1.03 4.08 -9.93
N THR A 76 -0.16 4.67 -9.77
CA THR A 76 -0.30 6.08 -9.42
C THR A 76 0.04 6.36 -7.95
N SER A 77 -0.09 5.38 -7.04
CA SER A 77 0.36 5.55 -5.66
C SER A 77 1.88 5.73 -5.56
N VAL A 78 2.65 5.01 -6.37
CA VAL A 78 4.11 5.21 -6.46
C VAL A 78 4.43 6.62 -6.94
N VAL A 79 3.73 7.13 -7.96
CA VAL A 79 3.86 8.52 -8.42
C VAL A 79 3.52 9.49 -7.29
N GLY A 80 2.41 9.27 -6.60
CA GLY A 80 1.96 10.06 -5.45
C GLY A 80 2.99 10.09 -4.31
N MET A 81 3.60 8.95 -3.99
CA MET A 81 4.67 8.87 -2.98
C MET A 81 5.88 9.72 -3.37
N VAL A 82 6.36 9.60 -4.60
CA VAL A 82 7.55 10.33 -5.07
C VAL A 82 7.29 11.83 -5.14
N VAL A 83 6.16 12.25 -5.74
CA VAL A 83 5.78 13.66 -5.85
C VAL A 83 5.50 14.27 -4.48
N GLY A 84 4.74 13.56 -3.64
CA GLY A 84 4.40 13.99 -2.28
C GLY A 84 5.63 14.13 -1.39
N GLY A 85 6.61 13.20 -1.50
CA GLY A 85 7.88 13.28 -0.80
C GLY A 85 8.66 14.52 -1.19
N GLN A 86 8.92 14.70 -2.50
CA GLN A 86 9.63 15.89 -3.01
C GLN A 86 8.95 17.21 -2.63
N TRP A 87 7.63 17.24 -2.63
CA TRP A 87 6.88 18.43 -2.25
C TRP A 87 6.99 18.68 -0.74
N SER A 88 6.94 17.62 0.08
CA SER A 88 7.13 17.70 1.53
C SER A 88 8.51 18.26 1.91
N ASP A 89 9.56 17.85 1.17
CA ASP A 89 10.93 18.31 1.40
C ASP A 89 11.08 19.81 1.07
N ARG A 90 10.42 20.29 0.01
CA ARG A 90 10.55 21.68 -0.46
C ARG A 90 9.67 22.69 0.25
N ARG A 91 8.43 22.32 0.59
CA ARG A 91 7.41 23.25 1.10
C ARG A 91 6.78 22.80 2.41
N GLY A 92 7.35 21.77 3.04
CA GLY A 92 6.80 21.15 4.24
C GLY A 92 5.62 20.20 3.95
N PRO A 93 5.21 19.40 4.95
CA PRO A 93 4.25 18.30 4.77
C PRO A 93 2.79 18.75 4.65
N ALA A 94 2.45 20.00 4.97
CA ALA A 94 1.06 20.45 5.01
C ALA A 94 0.40 20.46 3.62
N ALA A 95 1.03 21.06 2.61
CA ALA A 95 0.47 21.15 1.26
C ALA A 95 0.30 19.79 0.59
N PRO A 96 1.33 18.88 0.57
CA PRO A 96 1.15 17.55 -0.02
C PRO A 96 0.16 16.68 0.74
N LEU A 97 -0.01 16.81 2.07
CA LEU A 97 -1.04 16.09 2.80
C LEU A 97 -2.45 16.50 2.38
N TRP A 98 -2.73 17.81 2.35
CA TRP A 98 -4.05 18.31 1.99
C TRP A 98 -4.40 18.06 0.53
N SER A 99 -3.44 18.23 -0.38
CA SER A 99 -3.66 17.91 -1.80
C SER A 99 -3.80 16.40 -2.03
N GLY A 100 -3.01 15.58 -1.35
CA GLY A 100 -3.16 14.12 -1.37
C GLY A 100 -4.52 13.68 -0.86
N LEU A 101 -4.99 14.25 0.26
CA LEU A 101 -6.33 13.99 0.77
C LEU A 101 -7.42 14.43 -0.20
N ALA A 102 -7.28 15.61 -0.80
CA ALA A 102 -8.25 16.09 -1.80
C ALA A 102 -8.32 15.15 -3.02
N CYS A 103 -7.17 14.71 -3.54
CA CYS A 103 -7.12 13.71 -4.62
C CYS A 103 -7.75 12.38 -4.20
N PHE A 104 -7.45 11.90 -2.99
CA PHE A 104 -7.98 10.64 -2.46
C PHE A 104 -9.49 10.68 -2.32
N VAL A 105 -10.02 11.73 -1.69
CA VAL A 105 -11.47 11.93 -1.51
C VAL A 105 -12.17 12.14 -2.85
N ALA A 106 -11.62 12.99 -3.73
CA ALA A 106 -12.20 13.21 -5.06
C ALA A 106 -12.23 11.91 -5.89
N GLY A 107 -11.16 11.10 -5.78
CA GLY A 107 -11.10 9.78 -6.42
C GLY A 107 -12.15 8.82 -5.89
N LEU A 108 -12.35 8.77 -4.57
CA LEU A 108 -13.39 7.95 -3.92
C LEU A 108 -14.80 8.39 -4.34
N LEU A 109 -15.08 9.68 -4.37
CA LEU A 109 -16.36 10.22 -4.82
C LEU A 109 -16.60 9.88 -6.31
N LEU A 110 -15.58 10.09 -7.15
CA LEU A 110 -15.68 9.77 -8.58
C LEU A 110 -15.93 8.27 -8.81
N ALA A 111 -15.25 7.40 -8.05
CA ALA A 111 -15.47 5.96 -8.13
C ALA A 111 -16.82 5.54 -7.58
N GLY A 112 -17.28 6.13 -6.46
CA GLY A 112 -18.57 5.82 -5.85
C GLY A 112 -19.78 6.24 -6.70
N PHE A 113 -19.64 7.33 -7.46
CA PHE A 113 -20.66 7.79 -8.41
C PHE A 113 -20.45 7.30 -9.84
N ALA A 114 -19.51 6.36 -10.06
CA ALA A 114 -19.23 5.88 -11.40
C ALA A 114 -20.44 5.22 -12.06
N VAL A 115 -20.68 5.59 -13.31
CA VAL A 115 -21.72 5.07 -14.19
C VAL A 115 -21.19 4.12 -15.25
N ASN A 116 -19.86 4.08 -15.43
CA ASN A 116 -19.13 3.20 -16.33
C ASN A 116 -17.74 2.91 -15.78
N MET A 117 -17.08 1.90 -16.34
CA MET A 117 -15.76 1.49 -15.89
C MET A 117 -14.65 2.54 -16.10
N PRO A 118 -14.58 3.28 -17.23
CA PRO A 118 -13.61 4.38 -17.39
C PRO A 118 -13.70 5.46 -16.30
N MET A 119 -14.91 5.84 -15.88
CA MET A 119 -15.08 6.79 -14.78
C MET A 119 -14.58 6.24 -13.46
N LEU A 120 -14.83 4.95 -13.19
CA LEU A 120 -14.25 4.27 -12.03
C LEU A 120 -12.72 4.30 -12.08
N LEU A 121 -12.12 3.98 -13.23
CA LEU A 121 -10.66 3.99 -13.41
C LEU A 121 -10.05 5.38 -13.18
N ALA A 122 -10.70 6.44 -13.66
CA ALA A 122 -10.29 7.81 -13.37
C ALA A 122 -10.33 8.11 -11.86
N GLY A 123 -11.36 7.64 -11.16
CA GLY A 123 -11.43 7.68 -9.70
C GLY A 123 -10.27 6.92 -9.04
N ARG A 124 -9.98 5.70 -9.50
CA ARG A 124 -8.89 4.87 -8.99
C ARG A 124 -7.51 5.49 -9.22
N LEU A 125 -7.31 6.20 -10.32
CA LEU A 125 -6.09 6.97 -10.60
C LEU A 125 -5.89 8.07 -9.56
N LEU A 126 -6.92 8.88 -9.31
CA LEU A 126 -6.86 9.94 -8.29
C LEU A 126 -6.66 9.38 -6.89
N GLN A 127 -7.34 8.28 -6.54
CA GLN A 127 -7.15 7.58 -5.27
C GLN A 127 -5.71 7.15 -5.06
N GLY A 128 -5.09 6.52 -6.07
CA GLY A 128 -3.69 6.10 -5.99
C GLY A 128 -2.76 7.28 -5.74
N LEU A 129 -2.87 8.35 -6.53
CA LEU A 129 -2.08 9.57 -6.33
C LEU A 129 -2.24 10.12 -4.90
N GLY A 130 -3.48 10.20 -4.43
CA GLY A 130 -3.80 10.69 -3.09
C GLY A 130 -3.25 9.80 -1.98
N ALA A 131 -3.49 8.49 -2.06
CA ALA A 131 -3.02 7.51 -1.08
C ALA A 131 -1.49 7.48 -0.97
N GLY A 132 -0.78 7.56 -2.11
CA GLY A 132 0.67 7.64 -2.15
C GLY A 132 1.20 8.91 -1.49
N ALA A 133 0.63 10.07 -1.82
CA ALA A 133 1.01 11.35 -1.23
C ALA A 133 0.73 11.38 0.29
N ILE A 134 -0.43 10.90 0.74
CA ILE A 134 -0.77 10.77 2.16
C ILE A 134 0.27 9.89 2.86
N SER A 135 0.52 8.70 2.33
CA SER A 135 1.41 7.72 2.96
C SER A 135 2.79 8.31 3.23
N VAL A 136 3.46 8.85 2.21
CA VAL A 136 4.82 9.40 2.39
C VAL A 136 4.81 10.62 3.31
N THR A 137 3.79 11.47 3.21
CA THR A 137 3.70 12.69 4.04
C THR A 137 3.51 12.36 5.51
N LEU A 138 2.77 11.28 5.84
CA LEU A 138 2.63 10.82 7.22
C LEU A 138 3.97 10.35 7.81
N PHE A 139 4.84 9.69 7.01
CA PHE A 139 6.20 9.34 7.45
C PHE A 139 7.06 10.59 7.69
N VAL A 140 7.00 11.60 6.81
CA VAL A 140 7.70 12.88 6.99
C VAL A 140 7.20 13.59 8.26
N LEU A 141 5.89 13.63 8.45
CA LEU A 141 5.27 14.24 9.64
C LEU A 141 5.69 13.52 10.93
N ALA A 142 5.76 12.18 10.92
CA ALA A 142 6.27 11.37 12.02
C ALA A 142 7.72 11.74 12.36
N GLY A 143 8.55 11.92 11.35
CA GLY A 143 9.95 12.35 11.52
C GLY A 143 10.12 13.77 12.10
N ARG A 144 9.19 14.69 11.78
CA ARG A 144 9.28 16.10 12.21
C ARG A 144 8.59 16.38 13.56
N CYS A 145 7.49 15.69 13.86
CA CYS A 145 6.69 15.94 15.07
C CYS A 145 7.10 15.10 16.28
N TYR A 146 7.82 13.98 16.07
CA TYR A 146 8.10 13.04 17.16
C TYR A 146 9.60 12.92 17.44
N PRO A 147 10.00 12.96 18.75
CA PRO A 147 11.35 12.64 19.18
C PRO A 147 11.79 11.26 18.69
N GLN A 148 13.08 11.08 18.44
CA GLN A 148 13.60 9.81 17.93
C GLN A 148 13.20 8.58 18.76
N ALA A 149 13.18 8.73 20.10
CA ALA A 149 12.80 7.66 21.03
C ALA A 149 11.33 7.20 20.90
N MET A 150 10.43 8.06 20.38
CA MET A 150 9.00 7.75 20.22
C MET A 150 8.65 7.20 18.83
N ARG A 151 9.46 7.46 17.82
CA ARG A 151 9.20 7.04 16.41
C ARG A 151 8.96 5.54 16.25
N PRO A 152 9.74 4.63 16.91
CA PRO A 152 9.47 3.19 16.81
C PRO A 152 8.08 2.80 17.30
N ARG A 153 7.57 3.44 18.37
CA ARG A 153 6.22 3.20 18.88
C ARG A 153 5.13 3.70 17.92
N LEU A 154 5.37 4.84 17.27
CA LEU A 154 4.46 5.38 16.26
C LEU A 154 4.40 4.48 15.02
N PHE A 155 5.55 4.00 14.52
CA PHE A 155 5.58 3.08 13.39
C PHE A 155 4.97 1.71 13.73
N ALA A 156 5.09 1.25 14.97
CA ALA A 156 4.35 0.07 15.44
C ALA A 156 2.83 0.32 15.41
N ALA A 157 2.37 1.53 15.78
CA ALA A 157 0.96 1.90 15.68
C ALA A 157 0.49 1.97 14.21
N PHE A 158 1.33 2.46 13.27
CA PHE A 158 1.03 2.41 11.83
C PHE A 158 0.90 0.97 11.32
N SER A 159 1.80 0.08 11.75
CA SER A 159 1.70 -1.34 11.40
C SER A 159 0.42 -1.97 11.96
N ALA A 160 0.07 -1.67 13.22
CA ALA A 160 -1.18 -2.13 13.82
C ALA A 160 -2.43 -1.59 13.11
N ALA A 161 -2.34 -0.36 12.55
CA ALA A 161 -3.43 0.26 11.79
C ALA A 161 -3.76 -0.49 10.48
N TRP A 162 -2.89 -1.36 9.98
CA TRP A 162 -3.16 -2.25 8.85
C TRP A 162 -3.85 -3.55 9.26
N VAL A 163 -3.64 -4.02 10.50
CA VAL A 163 -4.15 -5.33 10.96
C VAL A 163 -5.67 -5.37 10.99
N VAL A 164 -6.31 -4.38 11.59
CA VAL A 164 -7.78 -4.34 11.71
C VAL A 164 -8.45 -4.24 10.34
N PRO A 165 -8.04 -3.30 9.44
CA PRO A 165 -8.57 -3.25 8.09
C PRO A 165 -8.34 -4.51 7.26
N SER A 166 -7.18 -5.15 7.37
CA SER A 166 -6.91 -6.37 6.61
C SER A 166 -7.78 -7.55 7.06
N LEU A 167 -8.15 -7.57 8.33
CA LEU A 167 -8.98 -8.61 8.90
C LEU A 167 -10.49 -8.38 8.65
N LEU A 168 -10.95 -7.15 8.89
CA LEU A 168 -12.37 -6.82 8.84
C LEU A 168 -12.79 -6.18 7.51
N GLY A 169 -11.87 -5.51 6.82
CA GLY A 169 -12.16 -4.73 5.61
C GLY A 169 -12.86 -5.53 4.52
N PRO A 170 -12.31 -6.66 4.06
CA PRO A 170 -12.94 -7.45 3.01
C PRO A 170 -14.31 -8.00 3.41
N ALA A 171 -14.46 -8.50 4.65
CA ALA A 171 -15.72 -9.01 5.14
C ALA A 171 -16.78 -7.90 5.28
N LEU A 172 -16.39 -6.73 5.83
CA LEU A 172 -17.27 -5.56 5.95
C LEU A 172 -17.66 -5.03 4.57
N SER A 173 -16.73 -4.97 3.65
CA SER A 173 -16.98 -4.56 2.27
C SER A 173 -17.97 -5.50 1.58
N GLY A 174 -17.77 -6.83 1.72
CA GLY A 174 -18.69 -7.82 1.19
C GLY A 174 -20.10 -7.67 1.76
N TRP A 175 -20.22 -7.46 3.08
CA TRP A 175 -21.49 -7.17 3.74
C TRP A 175 -22.14 -5.88 3.20
N MET A 176 -21.36 -4.80 3.05
CA MET A 176 -21.86 -3.54 2.46
C MET A 176 -22.38 -3.76 1.04
N VAL A 177 -21.68 -4.52 0.22
CA VAL A 177 -22.09 -4.85 -1.15
C VAL A 177 -23.43 -5.59 -1.15
N ASP A 178 -23.60 -6.56 -0.26
CA ASP A 178 -24.82 -7.39 -0.18
C ASP A 178 -26.04 -6.63 0.38
N THR A 179 -25.83 -5.63 1.25
CA THR A 179 -26.92 -4.97 2.00
C THR A 179 -27.27 -3.58 1.52
N ILE A 180 -26.27 -2.70 1.33
CA ILE A 180 -26.46 -1.28 1.01
C ILE A 180 -25.93 -0.88 -0.36
N GLY A 181 -25.24 -1.81 -1.04
CA GLY A 181 -24.71 -1.63 -2.38
C GLY A 181 -23.23 -1.24 -2.43
N TRP A 182 -22.55 -1.62 -3.52
CA TRP A 182 -21.13 -1.48 -3.72
C TRP A 182 -20.62 -0.02 -3.68
N ARG A 183 -21.46 0.95 -4.02
CA ARG A 183 -21.09 2.38 -4.04
C ARG A 183 -20.65 2.87 -2.66
N TRP A 184 -21.25 2.36 -1.61
CA TRP A 184 -20.92 2.74 -0.24
C TRP A 184 -19.53 2.31 0.22
N VAL A 185 -18.94 1.30 -0.41
CA VAL A 185 -17.55 0.91 -0.15
C VAL A 185 -16.59 2.07 -0.45
N PHE A 186 -16.91 2.88 -1.46
CA PHE A 186 -16.16 4.09 -1.80
C PHE A 186 -16.62 5.33 -1.03
N LEU A 187 -17.92 5.53 -0.88
CA LEU A 187 -18.49 6.77 -0.34
C LEU A 187 -18.40 6.88 1.19
N ALA A 188 -18.26 5.78 1.91
CA ALA A 188 -18.14 5.78 3.38
C ALA A 188 -16.76 6.28 3.84
N VAL A 189 -15.69 6.01 3.10
CA VAL A 189 -14.32 6.36 3.50
C VAL A 189 -14.08 7.88 3.63
N PRO A 190 -14.55 8.74 2.70
CA PRO A 190 -14.45 10.20 2.83
C PRO A 190 -15.03 10.75 4.13
N LEU A 191 -16.13 10.18 4.60
CA LEU A 191 -16.80 10.62 5.84
C LEU A 191 -15.90 10.47 7.07
N ALA A 192 -15.03 9.46 7.09
CA ALA A 192 -14.08 9.22 8.16
C ALA A 192 -12.70 9.87 7.90
N ALA A 193 -12.30 10.04 6.63
CA ALA A 193 -11.01 10.60 6.26
C ALA A 193 -10.90 12.10 6.58
N LEU A 194 -11.97 12.86 6.38
CA LEU A 194 -11.99 14.30 6.65
C LEU A 194 -11.80 14.62 8.14
N PRO A 195 -12.54 14.03 9.10
CA PRO A 195 -12.29 14.23 10.52
C PRO A 195 -10.88 13.78 10.96
N ALA A 196 -10.39 12.65 10.45
CA ALA A 196 -9.05 12.15 10.76
C ALA A 196 -7.96 13.14 10.33
N ALA A 197 -8.09 13.71 9.13
CA ALA A 197 -7.16 14.73 8.64
C ALA A 197 -7.27 16.05 9.42
N TRP A 198 -8.47 16.44 9.84
CA TRP A 198 -8.66 17.62 10.68
C TRP A 198 -7.89 17.55 11.99
N MET A 199 -7.78 16.36 12.59
CA MET A 199 -6.99 16.12 13.80
C MET A 199 -5.49 16.41 13.62
N LEU A 200 -4.98 16.45 12.37
CA LEU A 200 -3.59 16.80 12.07
C LEU A 200 -3.34 18.30 11.93
N GLN A 201 -4.40 19.11 11.87
CA GLN A 201 -4.28 20.55 11.63
C GLN A 201 -3.36 21.27 12.62
N PRO A 202 -3.37 20.99 13.95
CA PRO A 202 -2.48 21.65 14.89
C PRO A 202 -0.99 21.37 14.59
N ALA A 203 -0.64 20.11 14.31
CA ALA A 203 0.72 19.72 13.97
C ALA A 203 1.20 20.36 12.65
N LEU A 204 0.33 20.43 11.64
CA LEU A 204 0.65 21.01 10.34
C LEU A 204 0.84 22.54 10.38
N ARG A 205 0.10 23.24 11.27
CA ARG A 205 0.27 24.70 11.45
C ARG A 205 1.65 25.05 12.00
N GLY A 206 2.19 24.25 12.93
CA GLY A 206 3.50 24.44 13.53
C GLY A 206 4.66 24.22 12.56
N LEU A 207 4.44 23.49 11.45
CA LEU A 207 5.45 23.15 10.45
C LEU A 207 5.44 24.04 9.19
N ARG A 208 4.57 25.05 9.14
CA ARG A 208 4.54 26.02 8.06
C ARG A 208 5.82 26.89 8.11
N GLY A 209 6.69 26.72 7.15
CA GLY A 209 7.90 27.53 7.01
C GLY A 209 9.23 26.80 7.20
N GLN A 210 9.22 25.54 7.62
CA GLN A 210 10.44 24.72 7.65
C GLN A 210 10.61 23.98 6.33
N ALA A 211 11.06 24.69 5.32
CA ALA A 211 11.47 24.09 4.04
C ALA A 211 12.98 23.87 4.08
N ASP A 212 13.42 22.63 3.96
CA ASP A 212 14.82 22.32 3.73
C ASP A 212 15.19 22.66 2.29
N ALA A 213 16.05 23.67 2.12
CA ALA A 213 16.41 24.23 0.79
C ALA A 213 17.28 23.30 -0.07
N GLU A 214 17.73 22.16 0.43
CA GLU A 214 18.70 21.27 -0.26
C GLU A 214 18.09 20.05 -0.96
N ALA A 215 16.85 20.12 -1.45
CA ALA A 215 16.28 19.03 -2.23
C ALA A 215 16.98 18.88 -3.58
N THR A 216 17.91 17.95 -3.67
CA THR A 216 18.78 17.66 -4.80
C THR A 216 18.02 17.22 -6.08
N SER A 217 18.59 17.57 -7.23
CA SER A 217 18.10 17.27 -8.58
C SER A 217 17.87 15.77 -8.87
N ALA A 218 18.54 14.87 -8.14
CA ALA A 218 18.42 13.42 -8.29
C ALA A 218 16.99 12.89 -8.07
N HIS A 219 16.19 13.54 -7.22
CA HIS A 219 14.81 13.13 -6.93
C HIS A 219 13.82 13.42 -8.08
N ARG A 220 14.09 14.42 -8.93
CA ARG A 220 13.20 14.75 -10.06
C ARG A 220 13.14 13.65 -11.10
N TRP A 221 14.26 13.01 -11.38
CA TRP A 221 14.35 11.92 -12.35
C TRP A 221 13.62 10.65 -11.88
N ARG A 222 13.62 10.36 -10.57
CA ARG A 222 12.86 9.23 -10.02
C ARG A 222 11.36 9.38 -10.24
N ALA A 223 10.80 10.59 -10.07
CA ALA A 223 9.38 10.85 -10.36
C ALA A 223 9.05 10.63 -11.83
N LEU A 224 9.91 11.10 -12.74
CA LEU A 224 9.72 10.89 -14.18
C LEU A 224 9.77 9.42 -14.56
N TRP A 225 10.70 8.64 -13.99
CA TRP A 225 10.78 7.21 -14.23
C TRP A 225 9.57 6.47 -13.64
N ALA A 226 9.05 6.87 -12.46
CA ALA A 226 7.84 6.30 -11.89
C ALA A 226 6.61 6.59 -12.76
N CYS A 227 6.45 7.82 -13.25
CA CYS A 227 5.39 8.19 -14.20
C CYS A 227 5.52 7.39 -15.51
N GLY A 228 6.74 7.27 -16.04
CA GLY A 228 7.00 6.48 -17.24
C GLY A 228 6.65 5.00 -17.06
N ALA A 229 7.01 4.41 -15.92
CA ALA A 229 6.66 3.01 -15.61
C ALA A 229 5.13 2.83 -15.52
N ALA A 230 4.43 3.74 -14.84
CA ALA A 230 2.96 3.72 -14.74
C ALA A 230 2.31 3.86 -16.12
N THR A 231 2.77 4.79 -16.94
CA THR A 231 2.29 4.98 -18.33
C THR A 231 2.54 3.73 -19.17
N GLY A 232 3.74 3.15 -19.08
CA GLY A 232 4.08 1.92 -19.80
C GLY A 232 3.15 0.76 -19.43
N LEU A 233 2.84 0.58 -18.14
CA LEU A 233 1.90 -0.44 -17.68
C LEU A 233 0.47 -0.18 -18.19
N CYS A 234 0.02 1.07 -18.21
CA CYS A 234 -1.29 1.44 -18.79
C CYS A 234 -1.34 1.14 -20.30
N LEU A 235 -0.28 1.45 -21.05
CA LEU A 235 -0.19 1.14 -22.48
C LEU A 235 -0.21 -0.37 -22.74
N LEU A 236 0.52 -1.16 -21.94
CA LEU A 236 0.49 -2.63 -22.01
C LEU A 236 -0.92 -3.16 -21.78
N TYR A 237 -1.61 -2.61 -20.79
CA TYR A 237 -2.97 -3.04 -20.51
C TYR A 237 -3.94 -2.71 -21.64
N VAL A 238 -3.95 -1.45 -22.11
CA VAL A 238 -4.82 -1.02 -23.22
C VAL A 238 -4.49 -1.79 -24.49
N GLY A 239 -3.19 -1.99 -24.77
CA GLY A 239 -2.72 -2.80 -25.90
C GLY A 239 -3.21 -4.24 -25.84
N GLY A 240 -3.25 -4.86 -24.65
CA GLY A 240 -3.79 -6.21 -24.45
C GLY A 240 -5.31 -6.33 -24.68
N GLN A 241 -6.06 -5.22 -24.63
CA GLN A 241 -7.49 -5.17 -24.92
C GLN A 241 -7.80 -4.82 -26.39
N THR A 242 -6.81 -4.34 -27.12
CA THR A 242 -6.95 -4.01 -28.55
C THR A 242 -6.58 -5.19 -29.44
N ARG A 243 -6.95 -5.14 -30.72
CA ARG A 243 -6.66 -6.21 -31.72
C ARG A 243 -5.92 -5.64 -32.92
N GLY A 244 -5.22 -6.48 -33.63
CA GLY A 244 -4.52 -6.13 -34.87
C GLY A 244 -3.28 -5.25 -34.62
N ILE A 245 -2.93 -4.41 -35.60
CA ILE A 245 -1.75 -3.55 -35.57
C ILE A 245 -1.80 -2.54 -34.41
N ALA A 246 -2.98 -2.05 -34.04
CA ALA A 246 -3.15 -1.14 -32.91
C ALA A 246 -2.69 -1.76 -31.58
N ALA A 247 -2.87 -3.07 -31.39
CA ALA A 247 -2.34 -3.78 -30.22
C ALA A 247 -0.80 -3.68 -30.17
N LEU A 248 -0.11 -3.95 -31.28
CA LEU A 248 1.36 -3.88 -31.35
C LEU A 248 1.88 -2.47 -31.12
N LEU A 249 1.20 -1.46 -31.66
CA LEU A 249 1.56 -0.04 -31.48
C LEU A 249 1.43 0.44 -30.03
N LEU A 250 0.67 -0.25 -29.20
CA LEU A 250 0.54 0.03 -27.76
C LEU A 250 1.42 -0.90 -26.92
N LEU A 251 1.47 -2.19 -27.23
CA LEU A 251 2.19 -3.20 -26.44
C LEU A 251 3.70 -2.99 -26.52
N VAL A 252 4.25 -2.75 -27.72
CA VAL A 252 5.71 -2.62 -27.91
C VAL A 252 6.26 -1.35 -27.22
N PRO A 253 5.72 -0.14 -27.45
CA PRO A 253 6.18 1.03 -26.73
C PRO A 253 5.88 0.94 -25.23
N GLY A 254 4.73 0.37 -24.84
CA GLY A 254 4.35 0.16 -23.45
C GLY A 254 5.37 -0.73 -22.72
N ALA A 255 5.74 -1.85 -23.32
CA ALA A 255 6.75 -2.77 -22.78
C ALA A 255 8.13 -2.11 -22.70
N ALA A 256 8.55 -1.44 -23.77
CA ALA A 256 9.83 -0.74 -23.81
C ALA A 256 9.91 0.37 -22.75
N LEU A 257 8.86 1.18 -22.62
CA LEU A 257 8.78 2.25 -21.63
C LEU A 257 8.77 1.70 -20.20
N ALA A 258 7.91 0.72 -19.91
CA ALA A 258 7.85 0.09 -18.60
C ALA A 258 9.19 -0.53 -18.22
N PHE A 259 9.81 -1.31 -19.13
CA PHE A 259 11.10 -1.95 -18.91
C PHE A 259 12.22 -0.91 -18.66
N ALA A 260 12.33 0.10 -19.52
CA ALA A 260 13.35 1.14 -19.40
C ALA A 260 13.23 1.92 -18.08
N CYS A 261 12.00 2.24 -17.67
CA CYS A 261 11.73 2.96 -16.44
C CYS A 261 12.00 2.09 -15.20
N ILE A 262 11.51 0.85 -15.18
CA ILE A 262 11.75 -0.10 -14.09
C ILE A 262 13.25 -0.39 -13.94
N TRP A 263 13.97 -0.57 -15.06
CA TRP A 263 15.42 -0.75 -15.05
C TRP A 263 16.16 0.39 -14.37
N ARG A 264 15.68 1.64 -14.54
CA ARG A 264 16.28 2.84 -13.92
C ARG A 264 15.88 3.04 -12.46
N LEU A 265 14.69 2.55 -12.06
CA LEU A 265 14.19 2.64 -10.69
C LEU A 265 14.81 1.59 -9.78
N LEU A 266 15.07 0.38 -10.29
CA LEU A 266 15.61 -0.72 -9.51
C LEU A 266 17.14 -0.61 -9.34
N PRO A 267 17.68 -1.04 -8.19
CA PRO A 267 19.13 -1.18 -8.01
C PRO A 267 19.76 -2.07 -9.08
N ARG A 268 20.99 -1.76 -9.46
CA ARG A 268 21.70 -2.52 -10.48
C ARG A 268 21.82 -4.00 -10.12
N GLY A 269 21.47 -4.88 -11.05
CA GLY A 269 21.52 -6.33 -10.87
C GLY A 269 20.22 -6.96 -10.34
N THR A 270 19.18 -6.18 -9.97
CA THR A 270 17.89 -6.73 -9.42
C THR A 270 17.21 -7.66 -10.41
N LEU A 271 17.12 -7.32 -11.70
CA LEU A 271 16.49 -8.16 -12.71
C LEU A 271 17.25 -9.47 -12.99
N ARG A 272 18.52 -9.55 -12.59
CA ARG A 272 19.33 -10.78 -12.69
C ARG A 272 19.46 -11.50 -11.36
N ALA A 273 18.74 -11.03 -10.32
CA ALA A 273 18.82 -11.51 -8.94
C ALA A 273 20.27 -11.66 -8.46
N ALA A 274 21.13 -10.67 -8.78
CA ALA A 274 22.53 -10.70 -8.39
C ALA A 274 22.68 -10.83 -6.87
N PRO A 275 23.72 -11.52 -6.36
CA PRO A 275 23.89 -11.76 -4.93
C PRO A 275 23.86 -10.46 -4.10
N GLY A 276 23.28 -10.54 -2.91
CA GLY A 276 23.14 -9.41 -1.98
C GLY A 276 21.80 -8.68 -2.09
N LEU A 277 21.79 -7.36 -1.91
CA LEU A 277 20.59 -6.51 -1.94
C LEU A 277 19.72 -6.72 -3.19
N PRO A 278 20.29 -6.82 -4.42
CA PRO A 278 19.48 -7.04 -5.63
C PRO A 278 18.62 -8.30 -5.59
N SER A 279 19.14 -9.42 -5.06
CA SER A 279 18.37 -10.67 -4.93
C SER A 279 17.25 -10.57 -3.90
N VAL A 280 17.47 -9.83 -2.81
CA VAL A 280 16.44 -9.58 -1.78
C VAL A 280 15.29 -8.75 -2.36
N ILE A 281 15.60 -7.70 -3.12
CA ILE A 281 14.60 -6.85 -3.79
C ILE A 281 13.85 -7.65 -4.87
N ALA A 282 14.56 -8.45 -5.68
CA ALA A 282 13.95 -9.30 -6.69
C ALA A 282 12.98 -10.32 -6.07
N LEU A 283 13.40 -10.99 -5.00
CA LEU A 283 12.54 -11.95 -4.27
C LEU A 283 11.31 -11.26 -3.70
N ARG A 284 11.49 -10.10 -3.05
CA ARG A 284 10.38 -9.31 -2.51
C ARG A 284 9.39 -8.93 -3.61
N GLY A 285 9.88 -8.41 -4.74
CA GLY A 285 9.04 -8.05 -5.89
C GLY A 285 8.27 -9.23 -6.45
N ALA A 286 8.92 -10.37 -6.65
CA ALA A 286 8.30 -11.58 -7.20
C ALA A 286 7.20 -12.13 -6.28
N VAL A 287 7.49 -12.23 -4.97
CA VAL A 287 6.53 -12.76 -3.99
C VAL A 287 5.35 -11.81 -3.80
N CYS A 288 5.59 -10.50 -3.72
CA CYS A 288 4.52 -9.50 -3.63
C CYS A 288 3.65 -9.50 -4.90
N ALA A 289 4.25 -9.57 -6.09
CA ALA A 289 3.49 -9.62 -7.34
C ALA A 289 2.60 -10.87 -7.41
N ALA A 290 3.12 -12.04 -7.03
CA ALA A 290 2.35 -13.28 -7.03
C ALA A 290 1.21 -13.23 -5.99
N PHE A 291 1.49 -12.77 -4.77
CA PHE A 291 0.51 -12.71 -3.70
C PHE A 291 -0.60 -11.70 -3.98
N PHE A 292 -0.25 -10.42 -4.22
CA PHE A 292 -1.24 -9.37 -4.47
C PHE A 292 -1.96 -9.53 -5.81
N GLY A 293 -1.28 -10.13 -6.81
CA GLY A 293 -1.92 -10.53 -8.05
C GLY A 293 -3.03 -11.56 -7.81
N THR A 294 -2.76 -12.58 -6.99
CA THR A 294 -3.77 -13.58 -6.63
C THR A 294 -4.88 -12.97 -5.77
N GLU A 295 -4.53 -12.11 -4.80
CA GLU A 295 -5.49 -11.39 -3.95
C GLU A 295 -6.52 -10.62 -4.78
N ALA A 296 -6.09 -9.93 -5.82
CA ALA A 296 -6.99 -9.17 -6.69
C ALA A 296 -8.01 -10.05 -7.42
N PHE A 297 -7.62 -11.27 -7.83
CA PHE A 297 -8.46 -12.16 -8.62
C PHE A 297 -9.22 -13.20 -7.79
N LEU A 298 -8.82 -13.46 -6.54
CA LEU A 298 -9.46 -14.45 -5.68
C LEU A 298 -10.95 -14.19 -5.46
N PRO A 299 -11.41 -12.95 -5.14
CA PRO A 299 -12.84 -12.68 -5.01
C PRO A 299 -13.62 -12.88 -6.32
N LEU A 300 -12.99 -12.59 -7.46
CA LEU A 300 -13.59 -12.83 -8.76
C LEU A 300 -13.78 -14.33 -9.02
N LEU A 301 -12.77 -15.15 -8.73
CA LEU A 301 -12.84 -16.60 -8.80
C LEU A 301 -13.96 -17.13 -7.91
N LEU A 302 -13.98 -16.72 -6.64
CA LEU A 302 -14.96 -17.21 -5.66
C LEU A 302 -16.39 -16.79 -6.00
N SER A 303 -16.61 -15.56 -6.46
CA SER A 303 -17.95 -15.06 -6.75
C SER A 303 -18.47 -15.51 -8.11
N ARG A 304 -17.64 -15.49 -9.16
CA ARG A 304 -18.06 -15.79 -10.54
C ARG A 304 -18.06 -17.28 -10.85
N GLU A 305 -16.98 -17.98 -10.51
CA GLU A 305 -16.81 -19.39 -10.88
C GLU A 305 -17.38 -20.34 -9.81
N ARG A 306 -17.43 -19.87 -8.55
CA ARG A 306 -17.85 -20.69 -7.40
C ARG A 306 -19.19 -20.25 -6.79
N GLY A 307 -19.77 -19.15 -7.27
CA GLY A 307 -21.09 -18.68 -6.84
C GLY A 307 -21.18 -18.17 -5.39
N LEU A 308 -20.05 -17.85 -4.74
CA LEU A 308 -20.06 -17.29 -3.39
C LEU A 308 -20.60 -15.86 -3.42
N SER A 309 -21.32 -15.47 -2.36
CA SER A 309 -21.72 -14.07 -2.19
C SER A 309 -20.48 -13.18 -1.92
N PRO A 310 -20.57 -11.87 -2.19
CA PRO A 310 -19.53 -10.90 -1.85
C PRO A 310 -19.07 -10.98 -0.39
N LEU A 311 -19.96 -11.23 0.55
CA LEU A 311 -19.62 -11.42 1.96
C LEU A 311 -18.71 -12.64 2.17
N TRP A 312 -19.04 -13.80 1.61
CA TRP A 312 -18.22 -15.01 1.76
C TRP A 312 -16.89 -14.90 1.04
N ALA A 313 -16.85 -14.24 -0.12
CA ALA A 313 -15.58 -13.92 -0.82
C ALA A 313 -14.71 -12.97 0.03
N GLY A 314 -15.30 -11.98 0.70
CA GLY A 314 -14.61 -11.09 1.62
C GLY A 314 -14.08 -11.81 2.86
N ILE A 315 -14.89 -12.71 3.46
CA ILE A 315 -14.43 -13.54 4.60
C ILE A 315 -13.25 -14.41 4.19
N ALA A 316 -13.28 -15.01 3.01
CA ALA A 316 -12.17 -15.82 2.49
C ALA A 316 -10.87 -15.00 2.38
N LEU A 317 -10.93 -13.75 1.92
CA LEU A 317 -9.77 -12.83 1.93
C LEU A 317 -9.28 -12.56 3.35
N SER A 318 -10.19 -12.29 4.29
CA SER A 318 -9.86 -12.01 5.69
C SER A 318 -9.13 -13.18 6.37
N VAL A 319 -9.47 -14.42 6.02
CA VAL A 319 -8.77 -15.62 6.55
C VAL A 319 -7.31 -15.65 6.12
N GLY A 320 -6.99 -15.22 4.90
CA GLY A 320 -5.60 -15.05 4.45
C GLY A 320 -4.83 -14.00 5.28
N ALA A 321 -5.49 -12.91 5.66
CA ALA A 321 -4.90 -11.89 6.55
C ALA A 321 -4.63 -12.43 7.96
N LEU A 322 -5.46 -13.34 8.47
CA LEU A 322 -5.17 -14.09 9.71
C LEU A 322 -3.90 -14.94 9.58
N GLY A 323 -3.75 -15.64 8.45
CA GLY A 323 -2.53 -16.39 8.14
C GLY A 323 -1.29 -15.48 8.17
N TRP A 324 -1.37 -14.31 7.50
CA TRP A 324 -0.27 -13.32 7.52
C TRP A 324 0.06 -12.85 8.94
N SER A 325 -0.94 -12.49 9.71
CA SER A 325 -0.75 -12.06 11.10
C SER A 325 -0.11 -13.14 11.96
N ALA A 326 -0.55 -14.40 11.83
CA ALA A 326 0.02 -15.54 12.54
C ALA A 326 1.49 -15.76 12.16
N GLY A 327 1.83 -15.72 10.86
CA GLY A 327 3.20 -15.85 10.38
C GLY A 327 4.11 -14.74 10.91
N SER A 328 3.63 -13.49 10.91
CA SER A 328 4.37 -12.33 11.42
C SER A 328 4.61 -12.42 12.93
N GLN A 329 3.59 -12.83 13.69
CA GLN A 329 3.73 -13.03 15.14
C GLN A 329 4.70 -14.16 15.46
N TYR A 330 4.60 -15.29 14.75
CA TYR A 330 5.53 -16.40 14.91
C TYR A 330 6.98 -15.98 14.67
N GLN A 331 7.22 -15.17 13.62
CA GLN A 331 8.55 -14.62 13.34
C GLN A 331 9.01 -13.65 14.45
N GLY A 332 8.13 -12.79 14.95
CA GLY A 332 8.45 -11.81 15.99
C GLY A 332 8.77 -12.43 17.35
N HIS A 333 8.19 -13.59 17.67
CA HIS A 333 8.41 -14.31 18.92
C HIS A 333 9.51 -15.39 18.81
N ALA A 334 10.35 -15.34 17.77
CA ALA A 334 11.32 -16.41 17.46
C ALA A 334 12.43 -16.55 18.51
N ARG A 335 12.09 -17.09 19.68
CA ARG A 335 12.98 -17.85 20.56
C ARG A 335 13.41 -19.18 19.92
N ASN A 336 12.90 -19.50 18.74
CA ASN A 336 12.94 -20.82 18.08
C ASN A 336 14.27 -21.13 17.37
N GLY A 337 15.30 -20.28 17.48
CA GLY A 337 16.60 -20.54 16.87
C GLY A 337 16.60 -20.62 15.33
N TRP A 338 15.50 -20.22 14.66
CA TRP A 338 15.43 -20.23 13.20
C TRP A 338 16.31 -19.13 12.61
N SER A 339 17.18 -19.51 11.68
CA SER A 339 17.94 -18.53 10.90
C SER A 339 17.01 -17.77 9.93
N ARG A 340 17.40 -16.54 9.55
CA ARG A 340 16.67 -15.75 8.54
C ARG A 340 16.50 -16.50 7.23
N HIS A 341 17.50 -17.27 6.81
CA HIS A 341 17.42 -18.11 5.62
C HIS A 341 16.34 -19.19 5.73
N ARG A 342 16.13 -19.77 6.93
CA ARG A 342 15.07 -20.75 7.16
C ARG A 342 13.69 -20.10 7.04
N PHE A 343 13.49 -18.91 7.63
CA PHE A 343 12.25 -18.14 7.44
C PHE A 343 11.96 -17.84 5.97
N LEU A 344 12.97 -17.40 5.22
CA LEU A 344 12.81 -17.14 3.78
C LEU A 344 12.44 -18.40 3.01
N ARG A 345 13.14 -19.52 3.21
CA ARG A 345 12.85 -20.77 2.51
C ARG A 345 11.46 -21.30 2.84
N VAL A 346 11.14 -21.45 4.13
CA VAL A 346 9.84 -21.97 4.56
C VAL A 346 8.71 -21.05 4.14
N GLY A 347 8.86 -19.73 4.34
CA GLY A 347 7.85 -18.76 3.98
C GLY A 347 7.62 -18.67 2.47
N THR A 348 8.67 -18.66 1.64
CA THR A 348 8.54 -18.67 0.17
C THR A 348 7.90 -19.97 -0.32
N SER A 349 8.28 -21.13 0.25
CA SER A 349 7.65 -22.41 -0.09
C SER A 349 6.17 -22.42 0.30
N ALA A 350 5.82 -21.84 1.46
CA ALA A 350 4.42 -21.72 1.89
C ALA A 350 3.62 -20.79 0.96
N VAL A 351 4.19 -19.64 0.55
CA VAL A 351 3.53 -18.77 -0.44
C VAL A 351 3.30 -19.53 -1.73
N PHE A 352 4.34 -20.18 -2.28
CA PHE A 352 4.25 -20.89 -3.55
C PHE A 352 3.21 -22.02 -3.50
N SER A 353 3.30 -22.91 -2.51
CA SER A 353 2.36 -24.03 -2.37
C SER A 353 0.94 -23.56 -2.06
N GLY A 354 0.79 -22.51 -1.25
CA GLY A 354 -0.49 -21.90 -0.94
C GLY A 354 -1.15 -21.30 -2.16
N LEU A 355 -0.41 -20.56 -2.99
CA LEU A 355 -0.93 -19.98 -4.24
C LEU A 355 -1.27 -21.06 -5.26
N LEU A 356 -0.46 -22.13 -5.39
CA LEU A 356 -0.79 -23.27 -6.25
C LEU A 356 -2.11 -23.92 -5.84
N LEU A 357 -2.28 -24.15 -4.53
CA LEU A 357 -3.52 -24.72 -4.00
C LEU A 357 -4.72 -23.80 -4.23
N THR A 358 -4.53 -22.50 -4.10
CA THR A 358 -5.57 -21.49 -4.40
C THR A 358 -5.92 -21.52 -5.89
N CYS A 359 -4.93 -21.58 -6.79
CA CYS A 359 -5.13 -21.67 -8.22
C CYS A 359 -5.79 -23.01 -8.63
N ALA A 360 -5.57 -24.09 -7.90
CA ALA A 360 -6.23 -25.36 -8.18
C ALA A 360 -7.77 -25.25 -8.10
N ALA A 361 -8.30 -24.28 -7.38
CA ALA A 361 -9.74 -24.01 -7.35
C ALA A 361 -10.31 -23.42 -8.66
N THR A 362 -9.51 -23.18 -9.68
CA THR A 362 -10.01 -22.90 -11.04
C THR A 362 -10.66 -24.14 -11.67
N TRP A 363 -10.25 -25.36 -11.25
CA TRP A 363 -10.92 -26.59 -11.69
C TRP A 363 -12.21 -26.84 -10.89
N PRO A 364 -13.34 -27.06 -11.57
CA PRO A 364 -14.66 -27.26 -10.91
C PRO A 364 -14.69 -28.40 -9.89
N SER A 365 -13.90 -29.46 -10.09
CA SER A 365 -13.81 -30.62 -9.20
C SER A 365 -13.11 -30.34 -7.87
N VAL A 366 -12.35 -29.25 -7.76
CA VAL A 366 -11.61 -28.90 -6.54
C VAL A 366 -12.56 -28.15 -5.59
N PRO A 367 -12.75 -28.60 -4.35
CA PRO A 367 -13.65 -27.92 -3.42
C PRO A 367 -13.12 -26.54 -2.97
N VAL A 368 -14.04 -25.60 -2.77
CA VAL A 368 -13.73 -24.19 -2.44
C VAL A 368 -12.89 -24.03 -1.17
N TRP A 369 -13.09 -24.88 -0.16
CA TRP A 369 -12.32 -24.81 1.07
C TRP A 369 -10.80 -25.02 0.85
N LEU A 370 -10.39 -25.73 -0.21
CA LEU A 370 -8.97 -25.86 -0.58
C LEU A 370 -8.38 -24.52 -1.06
N ALA A 371 -9.15 -23.71 -1.77
CA ALA A 371 -8.71 -22.35 -2.14
C ALA A 371 -8.50 -21.50 -0.89
N ILE A 372 -9.42 -21.56 0.07
CA ILE A 372 -9.34 -20.79 1.32
C ILE A 372 -8.15 -21.27 2.15
N LEU A 373 -7.94 -22.57 2.26
CA LEU A 373 -6.77 -23.16 2.93
C LEU A 373 -5.47 -22.72 2.24
N GLY A 374 -5.41 -22.82 0.91
CA GLY A 374 -4.26 -22.36 0.13
C GLY A 374 -3.96 -20.90 0.36
N TRP A 375 -4.97 -20.05 0.34
CA TRP A 375 -4.85 -18.62 0.61
C TRP A 375 -4.35 -18.33 2.04
N THR A 376 -4.81 -19.09 3.02
CA THR A 376 -4.34 -19.00 4.42
C THR A 376 -2.87 -19.39 4.54
N ILE A 377 -2.45 -20.47 3.86
CA ILE A 377 -1.05 -20.91 3.83
C ILE A 377 -0.16 -19.87 3.14
N ALA A 378 -0.63 -19.29 2.03
CA ALA A 378 0.07 -18.22 1.34
C ALA A 378 0.23 -16.97 2.23
N GLY A 379 -0.83 -16.58 2.94
CA GLY A 379 -0.79 -15.50 3.94
C GLY A 379 0.22 -15.78 5.05
N LEU A 380 0.20 -16.97 5.64
CA LEU A 380 1.18 -17.37 6.66
C LEU A 380 2.63 -17.26 6.12
N GLY A 381 2.86 -17.73 4.89
CA GLY A 381 4.14 -17.59 4.20
C GLY A 381 4.58 -16.14 4.08
N MET A 382 3.67 -15.22 3.65
CA MET A 382 3.93 -13.78 3.59
C MET A 382 4.30 -13.21 4.96
N GLY A 383 3.59 -13.60 6.01
CA GLY A 383 3.92 -13.20 7.38
C GLY A 383 5.33 -13.62 7.81
N LEU A 384 5.74 -14.84 7.47
CA LEU A 384 7.08 -15.36 7.80
C LEU A 384 8.21 -14.64 7.07
N ILE A 385 8.00 -14.14 5.85
CA ILE A 385 9.07 -13.55 5.05
C ILE A 385 9.15 -12.03 5.13
N SER A 386 8.06 -11.32 5.37
CA SER A 386 7.97 -9.86 5.24
C SER A 386 8.99 -9.11 6.10
N ALA A 387 9.08 -9.43 7.40
CA ALA A 387 10.03 -8.77 8.29
C ALA A 387 11.48 -9.16 7.95
N SER A 388 11.73 -10.44 7.58
CA SER A 388 13.06 -10.88 7.15
C SER A 388 13.55 -10.15 5.91
N LEU A 389 12.70 -9.99 4.89
CA LEU A 389 13.03 -9.24 3.66
C LEU A 389 13.30 -7.77 3.96
N SER A 390 12.46 -7.13 4.77
CA SER A 390 12.64 -5.73 5.16
C SER A 390 13.95 -5.52 5.93
N MET A 391 14.26 -6.38 6.88
CA MET A 391 15.51 -6.28 7.65
C MET A 391 16.74 -6.54 6.79
N LEU A 392 16.68 -7.49 5.84
CA LEU A 392 17.79 -7.74 4.91
C LEU A 392 17.99 -6.57 3.95
N ALA A 393 16.91 -6.01 3.41
CA ALA A 393 16.99 -4.83 2.55
C ALA A 393 17.66 -3.67 3.28
N LEU A 394 17.25 -3.38 4.53
CA LEU A 394 17.85 -2.31 5.34
C LEU A 394 19.32 -2.60 5.67
N SER A 395 19.65 -3.82 6.10
CA SER A 395 21.03 -4.16 6.51
C SER A 395 22.02 -4.21 5.36
N MET A 396 21.55 -4.36 4.13
CA MET A 396 22.38 -4.39 2.90
C MET A 396 22.35 -3.06 2.13
N SER A 397 21.56 -2.08 2.58
CA SER A 397 21.51 -0.75 1.97
C SER A 397 22.71 0.10 2.38
N ALA A 398 23.22 0.92 1.46
CA ALA A 398 24.22 1.91 1.78
C ALA A 398 23.62 3.01 2.70
N PRO A 399 24.44 3.64 3.57
CA PRO A 399 23.99 4.75 4.41
C PRO A 399 23.35 5.86 3.55
N GLY A 400 22.12 6.25 3.86
CA GLY A 400 21.33 7.26 3.11
C GLY A 400 20.46 6.70 1.98
N GLU A 401 20.56 5.42 1.61
CA GLU A 401 19.70 4.77 0.61
C GLU A 401 18.62 3.86 1.25
N GLU A 402 18.60 3.75 2.57
CA GLU A 402 17.73 2.85 3.33
C GLU A 402 16.24 3.09 3.03
N GLY A 403 15.83 4.35 2.94
CA GLY A 403 14.46 4.73 2.59
C GLY A 403 14.07 4.38 1.15
N ALA A 404 15.03 4.52 0.21
CA ALA A 404 14.80 4.21 -1.20
C ALA A 404 14.74 2.70 -1.48
N ASN A 405 15.48 1.90 -0.72
CA ASN A 405 15.56 0.44 -0.87
C ASN A 405 14.52 -0.29 0.02
N GLY A 406 13.97 0.40 1.02
CA GLY A 406 12.93 -0.12 1.92
C GLY A 406 11.50 0.05 1.39
N SER A 407 11.30 1.01 0.47
CA SER A 407 10.01 1.26 -0.19
C SER A 407 9.82 0.39 -1.43
#